data_5a6fa3a67ff56f27d3bf573ed9762d2a
#
_entry.id   5a6fa3a67ff56f27d3bf573ed9762d2a
#
_cell.length_a   1.000
_cell.length_b   1.000
_cell.length_c   1.000
_cell.angle_alpha   90.00
_cell.angle_beta   90.00
_cell.angle_gamma   90.00
#
_symmetry.space_group_name_H-M   'P 1'
#
loop_
_entity.id
_entity.type
_entity.pdbx_description
1 polymer ?
#
loop_
_entity_poly.entity_id
_entity_poly.type
_entity_poly.pdbx_seq_one_letter_code
_entity_poly.pdbx_strand_id
1 'polypeptide(L)'
;MILDEKQKSFIGNLLSLAEEGKEDRGALADLRSGLGKEPGKMARVHKYVAPYLPEEYRTDDHWYYLTATLFGLFPKHKNGVSVGKAFCPLKEKSDSMEARFVALLNAHPDDLADHLRHIISLLKANEQPIDWFKLLDDLLRWDDPEGKVQLRWARDFYKTFVTDEGDTVSYINHNEKGEHHE
;
A
#
# COMPACT_ATOMS: atom_id res chain seq x y z
N MET A 1 -11.85 -10.48 -1.39
CA MET A 1 -10.98 -10.35 -2.58
C MET A 1 -11.73 -10.91 -3.77
N ILE A 2 -11.98 -10.08 -4.80
CA ILE A 2 -12.85 -10.40 -5.93
C ILE A 2 -12.05 -10.35 -7.26
N LEU A 3 -10.70 -10.37 -7.18
CA LEU A 3 -9.86 -10.38 -8.38
C LEU A 3 -10.16 -11.60 -9.26
N ASP A 4 -10.27 -11.36 -10.58
CA ASP A 4 -10.34 -12.42 -11.57
C ASP A 4 -8.99 -13.12 -11.78
N GLU A 5 -8.97 -14.17 -12.59
CA GLU A 5 -7.75 -14.97 -12.81
C GLU A 5 -6.65 -14.17 -13.54
N LYS A 6 -7.02 -13.22 -14.41
CA LYS A 6 -6.06 -12.36 -15.13
C LYS A 6 -5.39 -11.36 -14.19
N GLN A 7 -6.18 -10.78 -13.28
CA GLN A 7 -5.71 -9.89 -12.22
C GLN A 7 -4.79 -10.61 -11.23
N LYS A 8 -5.16 -11.83 -10.84
CA LYS A 8 -4.31 -12.68 -9.99
C LYS A 8 -3.01 -13.03 -10.69
N SER A 9 -3.07 -13.39 -11.97
CA SER A 9 -1.88 -13.69 -12.79
C SER A 9 -0.96 -12.47 -12.90
N PHE A 10 -1.51 -11.26 -13.02
CA PHE A 10 -0.74 -10.02 -13.00
C PHE A 10 0.09 -9.88 -11.72
N ILE A 11 -0.57 -9.96 -10.56
CA ILE A 11 0.15 -9.87 -9.28
C ILE A 11 1.12 -11.04 -9.09
N GLY A 12 0.73 -12.26 -9.48
CA GLY A 12 1.62 -13.43 -9.45
C GLY A 12 2.89 -13.22 -10.27
N ASN A 13 2.77 -12.61 -11.46
CA ASN A 13 3.92 -12.24 -12.29
C ASN A 13 4.82 -11.21 -11.58
N LEU A 14 4.25 -10.16 -11.00
CA LEU A 14 5.05 -9.18 -10.24
C LEU A 14 5.81 -9.85 -9.08
N LEU A 15 5.16 -10.72 -8.32
CA LEU A 15 5.80 -11.44 -7.21
C LEU A 15 6.96 -12.32 -7.68
N SER A 16 6.84 -12.97 -8.84
CA SER A 16 7.92 -13.79 -9.42
C SER A 16 9.18 -12.99 -9.74
N LEU A 17 9.04 -11.69 -10.08
CA LEU A 17 10.19 -10.80 -10.33
C LEU A 17 11.01 -10.50 -9.07
N ALA A 18 10.45 -10.74 -7.89
CA ALA A 18 11.08 -10.48 -6.60
C ALA A 18 11.29 -11.76 -5.78
N GLU A 19 11.23 -12.94 -6.40
CA GLU A 19 11.47 -14.22 -5.73
C GLU A 19 12.89 -14.24 -5.14
N GLU A 20 13.00 -14.58 -3.86
CA GLU A 20 14.28 -14.57 -3.13
C GLU A 20 15.31 -15.47 -3.81
N GLY A 21 16.48 -14.90 -4.04
CA GLY A 21 17.59 -15.58 -4.73
C GLY A 21 17.49 -15.60 -6.27
N LYS A 22 16.38 -15.07 -6.84
CA LYS A 22 16.16 -15.01 -8.30
C LYS A 22 15.62 -13.66 -8.75
N GLU A 23 15.83 -12.61 -7.94
CA GLU A 23 15.27 -11.29 -8.23
C GLU A 23 15.71 -10.76 -9.59
N ASP A 24 14.74 -10.39 -10.42
CA ASP A 24 15.00 -9.63 -11.65
C ASP A 24 15.17 -8.14 -11.33
N ARG A 25 16.41 -7.77 -11.00
CA ARG A 25 16.76 -6.38 -10.65
C ARG A 25 16.50 -5.41 -11.80
N GLY A 26 16.63 -5.87 -13.04
CA GLY A 26 16.34 -5.07 -14.25
C GLY A 26 14.85 -4.76 -14.33
N ALA A 27 14.00 -5.78 -14.20
CA ALA A 27 12.55 -5.61 -14.16
C ALA A 27 12.11 -4.69 -13.03
N LEU A 28 12.61 -4.89 -11.82
CA LEU A 28 12.29 -4.03 -10.67
C LEU A 28 12.76 -2.57 -10.88
N ALA A 29 13.87 -2.35 -11.58
CA ALA A 29 14.33 -1.01 -11.95
C ALA A 29 13.43 -0.36 -13.02
N ASP A 30 13.00 -1.12 -14.02
CA ASP A 30 12.04 -0.67 -15.03
C ASP A 30 10.71 -0.25 -14.37
N LEU A 31 10.17 -1.06 -13.47
CA LEU A 31 8.95 -0.74 -12.72
C LEU A 31 9.11 0.55 -11.91
N ARG A 32 10.21 0.69 -11.17
CA ARG A 32 10.50 1.92 -10.39
C ARG A 32 10.63 3.17 -11.24
N SER A 33 11.02 3.05 -12.50
CA SER A 33 11.15 4.21 -13.41
C SER A 33 9.82 4.93 -13.66
N GLY A 34 8.69 4.27 -13.37
CA GLY A 34 7.34 4.85 -13.47
C GLY A 34 6.91 5.65 -12.23
N LEU A 35 7.66 5.60 -11.13
CA LEU A 35 7.29 6.33 -9.91
C LEU A 35 7.27 7.85 -10.14
N GLY A 36 6.20 8.50 -9.70
CA GLY A 36 5.99 9.93 -9.86
C GLY A 36 5.73 10.36 -11.31
N LYS A 37 5.47 9.40 -12.20
CA LYS A 37 4.97 9.64 -13.55
C LYS A 37 3.50 9.27 -13.62
N GLU A 38 2.78 9.91 -14.53
CA GLU A 38 1.40 9.52 -14.81
C GLU A 38 1.34 8.03 -15.19
N PRO A 39 0.47 7.24 -14.55
CA PRO A 39 0.36 5.82 -14.83
C PRO A 39 0.16 5.53 -16.32
N GLY A 40 0.91 4.57 -16.86
CA GLY A 40 0.87 4.22 -18.28
C GLY A 40 1.75 5.07 -19.21
N LYS A 41 2.41 6.14 -18.73
CA LYS A 41 3.28 6.98 -19.59
C LYS A 41 4.72 6.47 -19.71
N MET A 42 5.12 5.49 -18.91
CA MET A 42 6.47 4.93 -18.98
C MET A 42 6.50 3.67 -19.83
N ALA A 43 7.05 3.78 -21.05
CA ALA A 43 7.11 2.68 -22.04
C ALA A 43 7.74 1.39 -21.48
N ARG A 44 8.75 1.50 -20.60
CA ARG A 44 9.43 0.33 -20.01
C ARG A 44 8.51 -0.50 -19.11
N VAL A 45 7.46 0.10 -18.56
CA VAL A 45 6.51 -0.59 -17.66
C VAL A 45 5.49 -1.41 -18.45
N HIS A 46 5.19 -1.04 -19.70
CA HIS A 46 4.16 -1.70 -20.52
C HIS A 46 4.33 -3.21 -20.62
N LYS A 47 5.55 -3.71 -20.82
CA LYS A 47 5.81 -5.15 -20.98
C LYS A 47 5.39 -6.00 -19.76
N TYR A 48 5.30 -5.38 -18.58
CA TYR A 48 4.89 -6.05 -17.34
C TYR A 48 3.41 -5.91 -17.03
N VAL A 49 2.74 -4.93 -17.65
CA VAL A 49 1.35 -4.58 -17.36
C VAL A 49 0.42 -4.93 -18.52
N ALA A 50 0.75 -4.51 -19.73
CA ALA A 50 -0.13 -4.63 -20.90
C ALA A 50 -0.66 -6.06 -21.17
N PRO A 51 0.13 -7.15 -20.99
CA PRO A 51 -0.38 -8.52 -21.21
C PRO A 51 -1.57 -8.90 -20.29
N TYR A 52 -1.75 -8.18 -19.19
CA TYR A 52 -2.76 -8.48 -18.17
C TYR A 52 -3.96 -7.53 -18.21
N LEU A 53 -3.93 -6.49 -19.04
CA LEU A 53 -5.04 -5.57 -19.21
C LEU A 53 -6.20 -6.25 -19.97
N PRO A 54 -7.44 -5.81 -19.74
CA PRO A 54 -8.57 -6.19 -20.60
C PRO A 54 -8.29 -5.87 -22.08
N GLU A 55 -8.97 -6.56 -23.00
CA GLU A 55 -8.81 -6.28 -24.44
C GLU A 55 -9.34 -4.89 -24.81
N GLU A 56 -10.41 -4.46 -24.15
CA GLU A 56 -10.97 -3.12 -24.30
C GLU A 56 -10.30 -2.18 -23.33
N TYR A 57 -9.90 -1.00 -23.83
CA TYR A 57 -9.34 0.07 -22.96
C TYR A 57 -10.36 0.47 -21.91
N ARG A 58 -9.92 0.47 -20.65
CA ARG A 58 -10.75 0.84 -19.49
C ARG A 58 -10.10 1.97 -18.70
N THR A 59 -10.95 2.78 -18.09
CA THR A 59 -10.50 3.86 -17.19
C THR A 59 -9.69 3.34 -16.00
N ASP A 60 -9.90 2.07 -15.62
CA ASP A 60 -9.23 1.44 -14.48
C ASP A 60 -7.80 0.94 -14.79
N ASP A 61 -7.38 0.94 -16.07
CA ASP A 61 -6.07 0.41 -16.48
C ASP A 61 -4.90 1.09 -15.77
N HIS A 62 -5.06 2.35 -15.38
CA HIS A 62 -4.04 3.10 -14.66
C HIS A 62 -3.73 2.50 -13.27
N TRP A 63 -4.66 1.79 -12.63
CA TRP A 63 -4.43 1.12 -11.35
C TRP A 63 -3.44 -0.02 -11.44
N TYR A 64 -3.40 -0.72 -12.57
CA TYR A 64 -2.40 -1.76 -12.82
C TYR A 64 -1.00 -1.15 -12.93
N TYR A 65 -0.86 -0.05 -13.68
CA TYR A 65 0.41 0.66 -13.79
C TYR A 65 0.87 1.21 -12.45
N LEU A 66 -0.02 1.82 -11.68
CA LEU A 66 0.30 2.31 -10.34
C LEU A 66 0.75 1.16 -9.43
N THR A 67 0.01 0.06 -9.39
CA THR A 67 0.37 -1.13 -8.59
C THR A 67 1.74 -1.66 -8.98
N ALA A 68 2.04 -1.80 -10.28
CA ALA A 68 3.32 -2.28 -10.78
C ALA A 68 4.50 -1.36 -10.36
N THR A 69 4.32 -0.04 -10.46
CA THR A 69 5.38 0.92 -10.09
C THR A 69 5.61 0.97 -8.58
N LEU A 70 4.56 0.88 -7.78
CA LEU A 70 4.64 0.79 -6.32
C LEU A 70 5.28 -0.53 -5.88
N PHE A 71 4.96 -1.64 -6.56
CA PHE A 71 5.64 -2.93 -6.34
C PHE A 71 7.14 -2.81 -6.60
N GLY A 72 7.55 -2.19 -7.70
CA GLY A 72 8.96 -1.92 -7.98
C GLY A 72 9.66 -1.10 -6.88
N LEU A 73 8.94 -0.24 -6.15
CA LEU A 73 9.48 0.51 -5.01
C LEU A 73 9.72 -0.38 -3.79
N PHE A 74 8.76 -1.25 -3.46
CA PHE A 74 8.83 -2.14 -2.29
C PHE A 74 8.30 -3.54 -2.62
N PRO A 75 9.11 -4.41 -3.25
CA PRO A 75 8.68 -5.72 -3.74
C PRO A 75 8.61 -6.77 -2.61
N LYS A 76 8.06 -6.41 -1.46
CA LYS A 76 7.81 -7.33 -0.35
C LYS A 76 6.31 -7.59 -0.24
N HIS A 77 5.95 -8.86 -0.05
CA HIS A 77 4.55 -9.29 0.02
C HIS A 77 4.26 -10.01 1.32
N LYS A 78 3.06 -9.78 1.87
CA LYS A 78 2.54 -10.52 3.01
C LYS A 78 1.04 -10.71 2.87
N ASN A 79 0.61 -11.95 2.68
CA ASN A 79 -0.80 -12.31 2.52
C ASN A 79 -1.67 -11.75 3.66
N GLY A 80 -2.84 -11.22 3.31
CA GLY A 80 -3.86 -10.76 4.25
C GLY A 80 -3.57 -9.43 4.94
N VAL A 81 -2.45 -8.75 4.62
CA VAL A 81 -2.07 -7.47 5.22
C VAL A 81 -2.48 -6.31 4.33
N SER A 82 -3.55 -5.59 4.69
CA SER A 82 -3.98 -4.35 4.01
C SER A 82 -2.98 -3.21 4.27
N VAL A 83 -3.08 -2.13 3.48
CA VAL A 83 -2.29 -0.91 3.70
C VAL A 83 -2.54 -0.34 5.10
N GLY A 84 -3.81 -0.28 5.55
CA GLY A 84 -4.14 0.18 6.90
C GLY A 84 -3.51 -0.66 8.00
N LYS A 85 -3.55 -2.00 7.84
CA LYS A 85 -2.93 -2.93 8.81
C LYS A 85 -1.41 -2.81 8.84
N ALA A 86 -0.76 -2.67 7.68
CA ALA A 86 0.69 -2.49 7.60
C ALA A 86 1.13 -1.14 8.19
N PHE A 87 0.31 -0.10 8.05
CA PHE A 87 0.64 1.24 8.53
C PHE A 87 0.32 1.46 10.02
N CYS A 88 -0.54 0.62 10.61
CA CYS A 88 -0.95 0.71 12.03
C CYS A 88 0.24 0.80 13.03
N PRO A 89 1.31 -0.02 12.92
CA PRO A 89 2.46 0.06 13.83
C PRO A 89 3.24 1.38 13.74
N LEU A 90 3.08 2.15 12.65
CA LEU A 90 3.78 3.41 12.44
C LEU A 90 3.10 4.56 13.19
N LYS A 91 1.83 4.41 13.59
CA LYS A 91 1.06 5.42 14.34
C LYS A 91 1.80 5.89 15.59
N GLU A 92 2.40 4.95 16.32
CA GLU A 92 3.11 5.23 17.57
C GLU A 92 4.46 5.96 17.38
N LYS A 93 4.95 6.06 16.12
CA LYS A 93 6.25 6.68 15.86
C LYS A 93 6.20 8.21 15.80
N SER A 94 5.07 8.78 15.41
CA SER A 94 4.91 10.24 15.30
C SER A 94 3.46 10.58 14.93
N ASP A 95 2.94 11.68 15.47
CA ASP A 95 1.61 12.24 15.12
C ASP A 95 1.48 12.52 13.62
N SER A 96 2.61 12.81 12.94
CA SER A 96 2.63 13.01 11.49
C SER A 96 2.27 11.75 10.70
N MET A 97 2.40 10.55 11.25
CA MET A 97 2.03 9.30 10.58
C MET A 97 0.52 9.18 10.45
N GLU A 98 -0.21 9.47 11.52
CA GLU A 98 -1.67 9.49 11.46
C GLU A 98 -2.17 10.53 10.46
N ALA A 99 -1.64 11.76 10.51
CA ALA A 99 -2.02 12.82 9.56
C ALA A 99 -1.80 12.41 8.09
N ARG A 100 -0.69 11.70 7.77
CA ARG A 100 -0.41 11.18 6.42
C ARG A 100 -1.41 10.09 6.02
N PHE A 101 -1.78 9.22 6.96
CA PHE A 101 -2.75 8.17 6.69
C PHE A 101 -4.15 8.75 6.47
N VAL A 102 -4.55 9.73 7.27
CA VAL A 102 -5.82 10.46 7.09
C VAL A 102 -5.84 11.18 5.73
N ALA A 103 -4.73 11.82 5.33
CA ALA A 103 -4.61 12.43 4.00
C ALA A 103 -4.80 11.40 2.88
N LEU A 104 -4.21 10.19 3.01
CA LEU A 104 -4.44 9.10 2.06
C LEU A 104 -5.92 8.68 2.00
N LEU A 105 -6.60 8.52 3.14
CA LEU A 105 -8.02 8.12 3.16
C LEU A 105 -8.95 9.16 2.51
N ASN A 106 -8.55 10.43 2.53
CA ASN A 106 -9.31 11.54 1.94
C ASN A 106 -8.83 11.89 0.52
N ALA A 107 -7.86 11.15 -0.04
CA ALA A 107 -7.29 11.47 -1.34
C ALA A 107 -8.32 11.32 -2.46
N HIS A 108 -8.39 12.35 -3.33
CA HIS A 108 -9.08 12.22 -4.60
C HIS A 108 -8.35 11.18 -5.49
N PRO A 109 -9.04 10.43 -6.36
CA PRO A 109 -8.39 9.48 -7.28
C PRO A 109 -7.19 10.05 -8.03
N ASP A 110 -7.27 11.30 -8.49
CA ASP A 110 -6.19 11.97 -9.23
C ASP A 110 -4.91 12.17 -8.38
N ASP A 111 -5.05 12.33 -7.06
CA ASP A 111 -3.94 12.55 -6.13
C ASP A 111 -3.48 11.27 -5.43
N LEU A 112 -4.26 10.18 -5.57
CA LEU A 112 -4.05 8.93 -4.83
C LEU A 112 -2.68 8.31 -5.11
N ALA A 113 -2.17 8.42 -6.33
CA ALA A 113 -0.86 7.89 -6.72
C ALA A 113 0.28 8.49 -5.87
N ASP A 114 0.25 9.79 -5.60
CA ASP A 114 1.27 10.47 -4.80
C ASP A 114 1.16 10.11 -3.31
N HIS A 115 -0.07 10.06 -2.78
CA HIS A 115 -0.29 9.61 -1.41
C HIS A 115 0.18 8.17 -1.20
N LEU A 116 -0.17 7.25 -2.10
CA LEU A 116 0.26 5.85 -2.03
C LEU A 116 1.78 5.72 -2.13
N ARG A 117 2.43 6.44 -3.05
CA ARG A 117 3.89 6.44 -3.16
C ARG A 117 4.56 6.84 -1.84
N HIS A 118 4.02 7.84 -1.15
CA HIS A 118 4.49 8.29 0.16
C HIS A 118 4.32 7.19 1.22
N ILE A 119 3.12 6.61 1.31
CA ILE A 119 2.82 5.55 2.28
C ILE A 119 3.68 4.32 2.02
N ILE A 120 3.78 3.84 0.78
CA ILE A 120 4.62 2.68 0.44
C ILE A 120 6.11 2.95 0.74
N SER A 121 6.59 4.19 0.55
CA SER A 121 7.96 4.57 0.94
C SER A 121 8.18 4.47 2.46
N LEU A 122 7.19 4.87 3.27
CA LEU A 122 7.24 4.73 4.73
C LEU A 122 7.16 3.27 5.17
N LEU A 123 6.30 2.48 4.53
CA LEU A 123 6.21 1.03 4.77
C LEU A 123 7.53 0.33 4.45
N LYS A 124 8.16 0.68 3.32
CA LYS A 124 9.50 0.19 2.95
C LYS A 124 10.54 0.54 4.01
N ALA A 125 10.60 1.80 4.45
CA ALA A 125 11.56 2.25 5.45
C ALA A 125 11.40 1.57 6.82
N ASN A 126 10.21 1.01 7.08
CA ASN A 126 9.88 0.31 8.32
C ASN A 126 9.71 -1.21 8.12
N GLU A 127 10.05 -1.73 6.96
CA GLU A 127 9.97 -3.16 6.61
C GLU A 127 8.58 -3.77 6.85
N GLN A 128 7.52 -3.01 6.56
CA GLN A 128 6.13 -3.43 6.72
C GLN A 128 5.53 -3.86 5.37
N PRO A 129 5.58 -5.15 4.99
CA PRO A 129 5.04 -5.64 3.73
C PRO A 129 3.52 -5.61 3.72
N ILE A 130 2.97 -5.51 2.50
CA ILE A 130 1.53 -5.52 2.25
C ILE A 130 1.13 -6.71 1.36
N ASP A 131 -0.17 -6.96 1.29
CA ASP A 131 -0.77 -7.85 0.31
C ASP A 131 -1.07 -7.10 -1.00
N TRP A 132 -0.26 -7.35 -2.03
CA TRP A 132 -0.40 -6.70 -3.33
C TRP A 132 -1.67 -7.08 -4.06
N PHE A 133 -2.22 -8.29 -3.83
CA PHE A 133 -3.53 -8.68 -4.35
C PHE A 133 -4.62 -7.80 -3.75
N LYS A 134 -4.57 -7.57 -2.43
CA LYS A 134 -5.52 -6.67 -1.76
C LYS A 134 -5.37 -5.23 -2.24
N LEU A 135 -4.15 -4.74 -2.45
CA LEU A 135 -3.96 -3.38 -2.93
C LEU A 135 -4.60 -3.18 -4.29
N LEU A 136 -4.36 -4.07 -5.27
CA LEU A 136 -4.99 -3.96 -6.59
C LEU A 136 -6.53 -4.03 -6.48
N ASP A 137 -7.06 -5.01 -5.72
CA ASP A 137 -8.49 -5.16 -5.48
C ASP A 137 -9.10 -3.90 -4.84
N ASP A 138 -8.39 -3.24 -3.94
CA ASP A 138 -8.80 -2.00 -3.27
C ASP A 138 -8.78 -0.81 -4.25
N LEU A 139 -7.75 -0.68 -5.08
CA LEU A 139 -7.64 0.39 -6.06
C LEU A 139 -8.73 0.34 -7.12
N LEU A 140 -9.04 -0.86 -7.61
CA LEU A 140 -10.13 -1.08 -8.58
C LEU A 140 -11.52 -0.71 -8.02
N ARG A 141 -11.62 -0.48 -6.71
CA ARG A 141 -12.87 -0.09 -6.02
C ARG A 141 -12.70 1.17 -5.17
N TRP A 142 -11.65 1.94 -5.43
CA TRP A 142 -11.38 3.14 -4.65
C TRP A 142 -12.52 4.17 -4.73
N ASP A 143 -13.16 4.24 -5.90
CA ASP A 143 -14.24 5.18 -6.21
C ASP A 143 -15.63 4.70 -5.78
N ASP A 144 -15.72 3.61 -4.98
CA ASP A 144 -17.00 3.17 -4.41
C ASP A 144 -17.62 4.34 -3.61
N PRO A 145 -18.83 4.81 -3.98
CA PRO A 145 -19.46 5.95 -3.32
C PRO A 145 -19.73 5.73 -1.82
N GLU A 146 -19.76 4.49 -1.36
CA GLU A 146 -19.88 4.15 0.07
C GLU A 146 -18.53 4.19 0.81
N GLY A 147 -17.42 4.44 0.12
CA GLY A 147 -16.09 4.51 0.72
C GLY A 147 -15.65 3.23 1.46
N LYS A 148 -16.08 2.07 0.97
CA LYS A 148 -15.83 0.78 1.64
C LYS A 148 -14.35 0.47 1.84
N VAL A 149 -13.52 0.85 0.89
CA VAL A 149 -12.06 0.65 0.96
C VAL A 149 -11.48 1.51 2.07
N GLN A 150 -11.79 2.81 2.06
CA GLN A 150 -11.34 3.78 3.03
C GLN A 150 -11.79 3.41 4.45
N LEU A 151 -13.05 3.00 4.63
CA LEU A 151 -13.59 2.53 5.91
C LEU A 151 -12.88 1.28 6.41
N ARG A 152 -12.56 0.34 5.53
CA ARG A 152 -11.82 -0.88 5.91
C ARG A 152 -10.40 -0.54 6.32
N TRP A 153 -9.69 0.30 5.54
CA TRP A 153 -8.34 0.72 5.87
C TRP A 153 -8.28 1.50 7.18
N ALA A 154 -9.28 2.37 7.43
CA ALA A 154 -9.40 3.08 8.71
C ALA A 154 -9.59 2.12 9.88
N ARG A 155 -10.49 1.12 9.75
CA ARG A 155 -10.69 0.10 10.78
C ARG A 155 -9.40 -0.68 11.08
N ASP A 156 -8.66 -1.06 10.04
CA ASP A 156 -7.41 -1.79 10.19
C ASP A 156 -6.32 -0.93 10.86
N PHE A 157 -6.27 0.37 10.56
CA PHE A 157 -5.30 1.32 11.12
C PHE A 157 -5.61 1.69 12.59
N TYR A 158 -6.89 1.94 12.90
CA TYR A 158 -7.31 2.33 14.25
C TYR A 158 -7.61 1.14 15.17
N LYS A 159 -7.44 -0.09 14.69
CA LYS A 159 -7.69 -1.27 15.48
C LYS A 159 -6.78 -1.31 16.70
N THR A 160 -7.39 -1.38 17.87
CA THR A 160 -6.67 -1.64 19.12
C THR A 160 -6.36 -3.14 19.19
N PHE A 161 -5.09 -3.50 19.31
CA PHE A 161 -4.74 -4.90 19.57
C PHE A 161 -5.06 -5.22 21.03
N VAL A 162 -6.06 -6.06 21.25
CA VAL A 162 -6.27 -6.71 22.55
C VAL A 162 -5.33 -7.91 22.56
N THR A 163 -4.36 -7.94 23.47
CA THR A 163 -3.54 -9.12 23.69
C THR A 163 -4.40 -10.20 24.32
N ASP A 164 -4.15 -11.48 24.03
CA ASP A 164 -4.92 -12.63 24.55
C ASP A 164 -4.93 -12.75 26.09
N GLU A 165 -4.20 -11.89 26.81
CA GLU A 165 -4.17 -11.81 28.27
C GLU A 165 -5.18 -10.83 28.88
N GLY A 166 -6.09 -10.28 28.08
CA GLY A 166 -7.20 -9.45 28.59
C GLY A 166 -6.82 -8.04 29.04
N ASP A 167 -5.57 -7.65 28.94
CA ASP A 167 -5.11 -6.29 29.25
C ASP A 167 -5.18 -5.39 28.02
N THR A 168 -6.03 -4.39 28.10
CA THR A 168 -6.12 -3.31 27.12
C THR A 168 -4.88 -2.44 27.30
N VAL A 169 -3.84 -2.61 26.46
CA VAL A 169 -2.70 -1.70 26.48
C VAL A 169 -3.12 -0.41 25.78
N SER A 170 -3.74 0.50 26.52
CA SER A 170 -3.79 1.91 26.17
C SER A 170 -2.44 2.51 26.56
N TYR A 171 -1.61 2.88 25.57
CA TYR A 171 -0.39 3.61 25.83
C TYR A 171 -0.76 5.02 26.29
N ILE A 172 -0.87 5.20 27.61
CA ILE A 172 -0.95 6.51 28.24
C ILE A 172 0.48 7.05 28.22
N ASN A 173 0.69 8.15 27.51
CA ASN A 173 1.92 8.94 27.59
C ASN A 173 2.14 9.41 29.02
N HIS A 174 3.00 8.75 29.76
CA HIS A 174 3.56 9.28 30.99
C HIS A 174 4.74 10.19 30.65
N ASN A 175 4.42 11.43 30.32
CA ASN A 175 5.36 12.52 30.39
C ASN A 175 5.27 13.09 31.82
N GLU A 176 5.80 12.36 32.79
CA GLU A 176 6.08 12.96 34.11
C GLU A 176 7.39 13.75 34.01
N LYS A 177 7.24 15.06 33.84
CA LYS A 177 8.29 16.00 34.20
C LYS A 177 8.49 15.89 35.70
N GLY A 178 9.59 15.30 36.11
CA GLY A 178 10.09 15.42 37.48
C GLY A 178 10.48 16.86 37.76
N GLU A 179 9.64 17.51 38.54
CA GLU A 179 10.05 18.73 39.26
C GLU A 179 10.98 18.30 40.40
N HIS A 180 12.21 18.66 40.31
CA HIS A 180 13.09 18.70 41.47
C HIS A 180 12.93 20.05 42.14
N HIS A 181 12.34 20.07 43.32
CA HIS A 181 12.50 21.07 44.35
C HIS A 181 13.61 20.63 45.30
N GLU A 182 14.42 21.62 45.63
CA GLU A 182 15.52 21.70 46.62
C GLU A 182 16.87 21.16 46.23
#